data_c8a9b1a1ce7d2f2569c800279bdc8bbf
#
_entry.id   c8a9b1a1ce7d2f2569c800279bdc8bbf
#
_cell.length_a   1.000
_cell.length_b   1.000
_cell.length_c   1.000
_cell.angle_alpha   90.00
_cell.angle_beta   90.00
_cell.angle_gamma   90.00
#
_symmetry.space_group_name_H-M   'P 1'
#
loop_
_entity.id
_entity.type
_entity.pdbx_description
1 polymer ?
#
loop_
_entity_poly.entity_id
_entity_poly.type
_entity_poly.pdbx_seq_one_letter_code
_entity_poly.pdbx_strand_id
1 'polypeptide(L)'
;IFILDNAEYERIVIHVSDSMLKELSTAQTNLLRVFHKNRAHILHLSEEEMAQFVSNQLQMKKMWKKKEFGADLLGSAWFQILLLQISQKMRQAEGSGAWESVAGLVGEALEYVKAHMTEDISVQDIADALNVSRYYLSHAFKKSTGYGLWNYVISKRLVYSQKLLVEGASVTEACYESGFKDYAHFIKSFTKTFGCSPKQYGKNDASIYTVKLNAADAAIDRDS
;
A
#
# COMPACT_ATOMS: atom_id res chain seq x y z
N ILE A 1 0.91 -3.96 1.99
CA ILE A 1 1.50 -4.70 0.86
C ILE A 1 1.51 -6.15 1.26
N PHE A 2 0.83 -6.98 0.51
CA PHE A 2 0.80 -8.42 0.72
C PHE A 2 1.57 -9.08 -0.43
N ILE A 3 2.38 -10.07 -0.10
CA ILE A 3 3.19 -10.80 -1.05
C ILE A 3 2.77 -12.25 -0.96
N LEU A 4 2.35 -12.79 -2.09
CA LEU A 4 2.19 -14.22 -2.28
C LEU A 4 3.55 -14.78 -2.72
N ASP A 5 4.09 -15.72 -1.95
CA ASP A 5 5.34 -16.38 -2.27
C ASP A 5 5.05 -17.52 -3.25
N ASN A 6 5.00 -17.17 -4.55
CA ASN A 6 4.92 -18.15 -5.63
C ASN A 6 5.78 -17.67 -6.80
N ALA A 7 6.22 -18.56 -7.67
CA ALA A 7 7.16 -18.31 -8.77
C ALA A 7 6.71 -17.18 -9.74
N GLU A 8 5.42 -16.80 -9.71
CA GLU A 8 4.89 -15.58 -10.31
C GLU A 8 4.52 -14.60 -9.19
N TYR A 9 5.24 -13.49 -9.15
CA TYR A 9 5.08 -12.45 -8.15
C TYR A 9 3.77 -11.66 -8.36
N GLU A 10 2.70 -12.07 -7.69
CA GLU A 10 1.45 -11.32 -7.63
C GLU A 10 1.44 -10.34 -6.45
N ARG A 11 1.06 -9.11 -6.72
CA ARG A 11 1.02 -8.05 -5.72
C ARG A 11 -0.34 -7.38 -5.69
N ILE A 12 -0.91 -7.31 -4.50
CA ILE A 12 -2.10 -6.50 -4.22
C ILE A 12 -1.66 -5.31 -3.37
N VAL A 13 -1.97 -4.09 -3.81
CA VAL A 13 -1.74 -2.87 -3.05
C VAL A 13 -3.09 -2.27 -2.69
N ILE A 14 -3.33 -2.10 -1.39
CA ILE A 14 -4.53 -1.45 -0.87
C ILE A 14 -4.08 -0.14 -0.21
N HIS A 15 -4.58 0.97 -0.73
CA HIS A 15 -4.41 2.29 -0.12
C HIS A 15 -5.68 2.65 0.63
N VAL A 16 -5.54 2.97 1.91
CA VAL A 16 -6.66 3.35 2.77
C VAL A 16 -6.32 4.69 3.41
N SER A 17 -7.22 5.66 3.31
CA SER A 17 -7.05 6.97 3.95
C SER A 17 -7.41 6.91 5.44
N ASP A 18 -6.84 7.83 6.22
CA ASP A 18 -7.15 7.96 7.64
C ASP A 18 -8.64 8.31 7.87
N SER A 19 -9.21 9.12 6.98
CA SER A 19 -10.63 9.46 7.02
C SER A 19 -11.51 8.21 6.88
N MET A 20 -11.17 7.33 5.95
CA MET A 20 -11.88 6.07 5.74
C MET A 20 -11.72 5.12 6.93
N LEU A 21 -10.50 4.98 7.48
CA LEU A 21 -10.30 4.17 8.68
C LEU A 21 -11.11 4.71 9.88
N LYS A 22 -11.22 6.03 10.00
CA LYS A 22 -12.02 6.67 11.05
C LYS A 22 -13.51 6.41 10.83
N GLU A 23 -14.02 6.55 9.61
CA GLU A 23 -15.41 6.32 9.25
C GLU A 23 -15.84 4.86 9.50
N LEU A 24 -14.97 3.90 9.16
CA LEU A 24 -15.20 2.48 9.38
C LEU A 24 -14.97 2.02 10.81
N SER A 25 -14.46 2.90 11.69
CA SER A 25 -14.25 2.58 13.11
C SER A 25 -15.55 2.66 13.90
N THR A 26 -15.66 1.83 14.93
CA THR A 26 -16.76 1.82 15.89
C THR A 26 -16.24 2.05 17.31
N ALA A 27 -17.13 2.19 18.29
CA ALA A 27 -16.76 2.30 19.70
C ALA A 27 -15.92 1.10 20.19
N GLN A 28 -16.15 -0.10 19.63
CA GLN A 28 -15.40 -1.31 19.99
C GLN A 28 -14.17 -1.55 19.11
N THR A 29 -14.18 -1.08 17.84
CA THR A 29 -13.16 -1.38 16.85
C THR A 29 -12.60 -0.09 16.30
N ASN A 30 -11.47 0.35 16.81
CA ASN A 30 -10.78 1.55 16.32
C ASN A 30 -9.69 1.14 15.30
N LEU A 31 -10.08 1.11 14.01
CA LEU A 31 -9.17 0.76 12.92
C LEU A 31 -8.04 1.78 12.78
N LEU A 32 -8.34 3.06 12.90
CA LEU A 32 -7.32 4.12 12.83
C LEU A 32 -6.20 3.87 13.84
N ARG A 33 -6.55 3.54 15.10
CA ARG A 33 -5.57 3.23 16.14
C ARG A 33 -4.73 2.00 15.80
N VAL A 34 -5.35 0.94 15.26
CA VAL A 34 -4.62 -0.29 14.88
C VAL A 34 -3.60 0.00 13.79
N PHE A 35 -3.96 0.76 12.76
CA PHE A 35 -3.05 1.06 11.65
C PHE A 35 -2.02 2.14 11.97
N HIS A 36 -2.31 3.07 12.89
CA HIS A 36 -1.36 4.13 13.30
C HIS A 36 -0.46 3.78 14.47
N LYS A 37 -0.96 2.98 15.43
CA LYS A 37 -0.16 2.58 16.59
C LYS A 37 1.02 1.69 16.18
N ASN A 38 0.87 1.04 15.06
CA ASN A 38 1.77 -0.01 14.67
C ASN A 38 2.71 0.47 13.58
N ARG A 39 4.00 0.33 13.89
CA ARG A 39 5.08 0.35 12.92
C ARG A 39 4.76 -0.63 11.81
N ALA A 40 5.35 -0.45 10.65
CA ALA A 40 5.16 -1.34 9.52
C ALA A 40 5.27 -2.83 9.90
N HIS A 41 4.25 -3.58 9.60
CA HIS A 41 4.20 -5.01 9.92
C HIS A 41 4.37 -5.84 8.67
N ILE A 42 5.18 -6.88 8.79
CA ILE A 42 5.17 -8.01 7.88
C ILE A 42 4.32 -9.07 8.56
N LEU A 43 3.19 -9.38 7.95
CA LEU A 43 2.28 -10.40 8.45
C LEU A 43 2.47 -11.66 7.62
N HIS A 44 2.83 -12.75 8.28
CA HIS A 44 2.86 -14.06 7.65
C HIS A 44 1.47 -14.71 7.84
N LEU A 45 0.84 -15.05 6.73
CA LEU A 45 -0.43 -15.77 6.72
C LEU A 45 -0.16 -17.25 6.50
N SER A 46 -0.92 -18.12 7.17
CA SER A 46 -0.94 -19.54 6.83
C SER A 46 -1.57 -19.76 5.45
N GLU A 47 -1.41 -20.93 4.88
CA GLU A 47 -2.02 -21.26 3.58
C GLU A 47 -3.55 -21.10 3.63
N GLU A 48 -4.19 -21.47 4.72
CA GLU A 48 -5.62 -21.32 4.91
C GLU A 48 -6.04 -19.85 5.02
N GLU A 49 -5.32 -19.07 5.83
CA GLU A 49 -5.55 -17.61 5.97
C GLU A 49 -5.33 -16.90 4.63
N MET A 50 -4.32 -17.31 3.87
CA MET A 50 -4.03 -16.76 2.55
C MET A 50 -5.14 -17.09 1.56
N ALA A 51 -5.59 -18.36 1.51
CA ALA A 51 -6.70 -18.77 0.64
C ALA A 51 -7.97 -17.97 0.94
N GLN A 52 -8.30 -17.79 2.23
CA GLN A 52 -9.45 -17.00 2.66
C GLN A 52 -9.30 -15.52 2.26
N PHE A 53 -8.11 -14.94 2.43
CA PHE A 53 -7.83 -13.56 2.06
C PHE A 53 -7.99 -13.34 0.55
N VAL A 54 -7.42 -14.22 -0.27
CA VAL A 54 -7.54 -14.18 -1.74
C VAL A 54 -8.99 -14.34 -2.17
N SER A 55 -9.73 -15.28 -1.57
CA SER A 55 -11.15 -15.47 -1.86
C SER A 55 -11.96 -14.19 -1.58
N ASN A 56 -11.78 -13.57 -0.43
CA ASN A 56 -12.47 -12.34 -0.05
C ASN A 56 -12.10 -11.17 -0.98
N GLN A 57 -10.84 -11.07 -1.38
CA GLN A 57 -10.35 -10.09 -2.34
C GLN A 57 -11.00 -10.26 -3.72
N LEU A 58 -11.13 -11.50 -4.19
CA LEU A 58 -11.81 -11.81 -5.45
C LEU A 58 -13.29 -11.42 -5.41
N GLN A 59 -13.99 -11.69 -4.32
CA GLN A 59 -15.38 -11.27 -4.13
C GLN A 59 -15.52 -9.74 -4.16
N MET A 60 -14.67 -9.03 -3.43
CA MET A 60 -14.61 -7.57 -3.46
C MET A 60 -14.43 -7.05 -4.90
N LYS A 61 -13.43 -7.56 -5.63
CA LYS A 61 -13.14 -7.19 -7.02
C LYS A 61 -14.31 -7.46 -7.95
N LYS A 62 -14.98 -8.60 -7.77
CA LYS A 62 -16.16 -9.00 -8.55
C LYS A 62 -17.33 -8.04 -8.34
N MET A 63 -17.60 -7.67 -7.08
CA MET A 63 -18.71 -6.76 -6.76
C MET A 63 -18.45 -5.34 -7.29
N TRP A 64 -17.27 -4.80 -7.12
CA TRP A 64 -16.95 -3.45 -7.61
C TRP A 64 -16.92 -3.31 -9.15
N LYS A 65 -16.78 -4.41 -9.88
CA LYS A 65 -16.91 -4.40 -11.36
C LYS A 65 -18.37 -4.39 -11.84
N LYS A 66 -19.30 -4.79 -10.98
CA LYS A 66 -20.73 -4.84 -11.31
C LYS A 66 -21.37 -3.46 -11.16
N LYS A 67 -22.33 -3.17 -12.06
CA LYS A 67 -23.17 -1.97 -12.01
C LYS A 67 -24.61 -2.30 -11.60
N GLU A 68 -24.78 -3.34 -10.78
CA GLU A 68 -26.06 -3.80 -10.31
C GLU A 68 -26.40 -3.13 -8.98
N PHE A 69 -27.68 -3.00 -8.66
CA PHE A 69 -28.16 -2.48 -7.37
C PHE A 69 -27.54 -3.25 -6.20
N GLY A 70 -26.90 -2.52 -5.28
CA GLY A 70 -26.27 -3.07 -4.07
C GLY A 70 -24.89 -3.69 -4.28
N ALA A 71 -24.35 -3.72 -5.51
CA ALA A 71 -23.02 -4.27 -5.76
C ALA A 71 -21.90 -3.42 -5.13
N ASP A 72 -22.06 -2.12 -5.06
CA ASP A 72 -21.19 -1.16 -4.37
C ASP A 72 -21.16 -1.40 -2.86
N LEU A 73 -22.33 -1.64 -2.25
CA LEU A 73 -22.46 -1.96 -0.82
C LEU A 73 -21.80 -3.31 -0.51
N LEU A 74 -22.02 -4.33 -1.34
CA LEU A 74 -21.38 -5.63 -1.18
C LEU A 74 -19.87 -5.54 -1.34
N GLY A 75 -19.38 -4.76 -2.32
CA GLY A 75 -17.96 -4.51 -2.50
C GLY A 75 -17.34 -3.84 -1.27
N SER A 76 -18.02 -2.85 -0.70
CA SER A 76 -17.61 -2.17 0.53
C SER A 76 -17.59 -3.10 1.74
N ALA A 77 -18.58 -3.98 1.86
CA ALA A 77 -18.63 -4.99 2.93
C ALA A 77 -17.44 -5.98 2.83
N TRP A 78 -17.12 -6.48 1.65
CA TRP A 78 -15.96 -7.33 1.44
C TRP A 78 -14.64 -6.61 1.74
N PHE A 79 -14.55 -5.32 1.43
CA PHE A 79 -13.40 -4.50 1.81
C PHE A 79 -13.24 -4.37 3.32
N GLN A 80 -14.34 -4.16 4.05
CA GLN A 80 -14.33 -4.13 5.52
C GLN A 80 -13.88 -5.47 6.12
N ILE A 81 -14.33 -6.60 5.55
CA ILE A 81 -13.88 -7.94 5.96
C ILE A 81 -12.35 -8.06 5.80
N LEU A 82 -11.80 -7.64 4.66
CA LEU A 82 -10.36 -7.66 4.43
C LEU A 82 -9.59 -6.78 5.44
N LEU A 83 -10.07 -5.58 5.72
CA LEU A 83 -9.46 -4.69 6.73
C LEU A 83 -9.49 -5.31 8.12
N LEU A 84 -10.59 -5.98 8.49
CA LEU A 84 -10.71 -6.65 9.78
C LEU A 84 -9.77 -7.85 9.89
N GLN A 85 -9.65 -8.68 8.86
CA GLN A 85 -8.69 -9.79 8.84
C GLN A 85 -7.25 -9.31 9.05
N ILE A 86 -6.84 -8.26 8.33
CA ILE A 86 -5.53 -7.63 8.51
C ILE A 86 -5.37 -7.12 9.95
N SER A 87 -6.36 -6.38 10.44
CA SER A 87 -6.32 -5.77 11.78
C SER A 87 -6.23 -6.82 12.89
N GLN A 88 -6.94 -7.93 12.76
CA GLN A 88 -6.89 -9.05 13.70
C GLN A 88 -5.51 -9.70 13.72
N LYS A 89 -4.94 -9.93 12.52
CA LYS A 89 -3.60 -10.50 12.39
C LYS A 89 -2.51 -9.57 12.96
N MET A 90 -2.63 -8.25 12.72
CA MET A 90 -1.75 -7.25 13.32
C MET A 90 -1.80 -7.29 14.85
N ARG A 91 -2.97 -7.40 15.44
CA ARG A 91 -3.13 -7.49 16.89
C ARG A 91 -2.56 -8.79 17.48
N GLN A 92 -2.71 -9.91 16.78
CA GLN A 92 -2.12 -11.18 17.18
C GLN A 92 -0.59 -11.12 17.17
N ALA A 93 0.00 -10.48 16.16
CA ALA A 93 1.44 -10.31 16.05
C ALA A 93 2.02 -9.44 17.17
N GLU A 94 1.28 -8.46 17.70
CA GLU A 94 1.73 -7.63 18.81
C GLU A 94 2.04 -8.43 20.10
N GLY A 95 1.38 -9.56 20.33
CA GLY A 95 1.56 -10.37 21.54
C GLY A 95 2.65 -11.43 21.47
N SER A 96 3.22 -11.71 20.30
CA SER A 96 4.08 -12.87 20.09
C SER A 96 5.59 -12.65 20.24
N GLY A 97 6.07 -11.42 20.45
CA GLY A 97 7.50 -11.11 20.69
C GLY A 97 8.46 -11.53 19.55
N ALA A 98 7.95 -12.00 18.42
CA ALA A 98 8.70 -12.64 17.35
C ALA A 98 9.39 -11.65 16.36
N TRP A 99 9.78 -10.48 16.85
CA TRP A 99 10.35 -9.40 16.04
C TRP A 99 11.86 -9.28 16.22
N GLU A 100 12.63 -10.29 15.84
CA GLU A 100 14.07 -10.24 16.01
C GLU A 100 14.82 -9.79 14.73
N SER A 101 15.75 -8.91 14.95
CA SER A 101 16.85 -8.37 14.12
C SER A 101 16.54 -7.88 12.69
N VAL A 102 16.06 -8.73 11.76
CA VAL A 102 15.77 -8.30 10.37
C VAL A 102 14.46 -7.52 10.28
N ALA A 103 13.46 -7.89 11.08
CA ALA A 103 12.21 -7.14 11.17
C ALA A 103 12.43 -5.76 11.81
N GLY A 104 13.36 -5.63 12.77
CA GLY A 104 13.80 -4.37 13.34
C GLY A 104 14.37 -3.43 12.28
N LEU A 105 15.36 -3.89 11.52
CA LEU A 105 16.00 -3.11 10.45
C LEU A 105 14.98 -2.65 9.38
N VAL A 106 14.09 -3.55 8.97
CA VAL A 106 13.04 -3.20 8.00
C VAL A 106 12.06 -2.19 8.58
N GLY A 107 11.68 -2.37 9.85
CA GLY A 107 10.84 -1.40 10.57
C GLY A 107 11.47 -0.02 10.65
N GLU A 108 12.75 0.07 11.02
CA GLU A 108 13.51 1.33 11.05
C GLU A 108 13.61 1.98 9.68
N ALA A 109 13.84 1.19 8.61
CA ALA A 109 13.85 1.70 7.24
C ALA A 109 12.49 2.29 6.83
N LEU A 110 11.40 1.65 7.24
CA LEU A 110 10.04 2.12 6.95
C LEU A 110 9.71 3.41 7.71
N GLU A 111 10.12 3.54 8.97
CA GLU A 111 9.96 4.78 9.75
C GLU A 111 10.84 5.91 9.17
N TYR A 112 12.07 5.62 8.79
CA TYR A 112 12.93 6.60 8.11
C TYR A 112 12.29 7.12 6.83
N VAL A 113 11.80 6.22 5.96
CA VAL A 113 11.11 6.62 4.73
C VAL A 113 9.88 7.46 5.04
N LYS A 114 9.10 7.11 6.07
CA LYS A 114 7.92 7.87 6.46
C LYS A 114 8.26 9.30 6.88
N ALA A 115 9.37 9.47 7.61
CA ALA A 115 9.82 10.78 8.09
C ALA A 115 10.42 11.65 6.97
N HIS A 116 11.14 11.03 6.01
CA HIS A 116 11.97 11.74 5.04
C HIS A 116 11.55 11.57 3.58
N MET A 117 10.40 10.93 3.27
CA MET A 117 10.02 10.60 1.89
C MET A 117 9.86 11.82 0.97
N THR A 118 9.58 12.99 1.51
CA THR A 118 9.45 14.24 0.74
C THR A 118 10.77 14.93 0.47
N GLU A 119 11.82 14.51 1.18
CA GLU A 119 13.17 15.04 1.03
C GLU A 119 13.95 14.35 -0.11
N ASP A 120 15.13 14.88 -0.41
CA ASP A 120 16.05 14.27 -1.37
C ASP A 120 16.80 13.10 -0.75
N ILE A 121 16.15 11.96 -0.66
CA ILE A 121 16.75 10.74 -0.13
C ILE A 121 17.04 9.71 -1.21
N SER A 122 18.08 8.93 -0.97
CA SER A 122 18.45 7.73 -1.73
C SER A 122 18.44 6.48 -0.82
N VAL A 123 18.56 5.30 -1.43
CA VAL A 123 18.73 4.05 -0.67
C VAL A 123 20.03 4.06 0.13
N GLN A 124 21.07 4.80 -0.32
CA GLN A 124 22.31 4.94 0.41
C GLN A 124 22.11 5.74 1.70
N ASP A 125 21.40 6.88 1.63
CA ASP A 125 21.12 7.71 2.81
C ASP A 125 20.36 6.94 3.88
N ILE A 126 19.38 6.10 3.46
CA ILE A 126 18.66 5.24 4.39
C ILE A 126 19.61 4.21 5.03
N ALA A 127 20.50 3.62 4.25
CA ALA A 127 21.45 2.63 4.73
C ALA A 127 22.46 3.24 5.71
N ASP A 128 22.97 4.44 5.41
CA ASP A 128 23.90 5.18 6.26
C ASP A 128 23.25 5.57 7.59
N ALA A 129 22.01 6.05 7.55
CA ALA A 129 21.23 6.38 8.76
C ALA A 129 21.01 5.17 9.68
N LEU A 130 20.90 3.97 9.10
CA LEU A 130 20.71 2.73 9.84
C LEU A 130 22.03 1.98 10.13
N ASN A 131 23.18 2.58 9.82
CA ASN A 131 24.51 2.00 10.02
C ASN A 131 24.69 0.60 9.37
N VAL A 132 24.14 0.40 8.18
CA VAL A 132 24.25 -0.85 7.41
C VAL A 132 24.69 -0.58 5.97
N SER A 133 25.19 -1.61 5.29
CA SER A 133 25.48 -1.46 3.86
C SER A 133 24.19 -1.39 3.03
N ARG A 134 24.23 -0.59 1.95
CA ARG A 134 23.11 -0.48 0.97
C ARG A 134 22.69 -1.85 0.43
N TYR A 135 23.67 -2.73 0.18
CA TYR A 135 23.40 -4.08 -0.31
C TYR A 135 22.61 -4.89 0.71
N TYR A 136 23.07 -4.90 1.96
CA TYR A 136 22.42 -5.64 3.05
C TYR A 136 21.00 -5.11 3.28
N LEU A 137 20.82 -3.80 3.38
CA LEU A 137 19.50 -3.20 3.55
C LEU A 137 18.55 -3.56 2.40
N SER A 138 19.00 -3.40 1.16
CA SER A 138 18.18 -3.69 -0.03
C SER A 138 17.77 -5.17 -0.09
N HIS A 139 18.71 -6.07 0.23
CA HIS A 139 18.46 -7.51 0.25
C HIS A 139 17.51 -7.90 1.40
N ALA A 140 17.79 -7.43 2.62
CA ALA A 140 16.97 -7.70 3.79
C ALA A 140 15.53 -7.16 3.59
N PHE A 141 15.42 -5.92 3.09
CA PHE A 141 14.12 -5.31 2.81
C PHE A 141 13.34 -6.10 1.75
N LYS A 142 14.00 -6.46 0.64
CA LYS A 142 13.36 -7.25 -0.42
C LYS A 142 12.98 -8.66 0.05
N LYS A 143 13.85 -9.32 0.81
CA LYS A 143 13.59 -10.66 1.37
C LYS A 143 12.39 -10.64 2.34
N SER A 144 12.30 -9.62 3.17
CA SER A 144 11.24 -9.50 4.19
C SER A 144 9.93 -8.97 3.64
N THR A 145 9.99 -8.06 2.66
CA THR A 145 8.79 -7.39 2.11
C THR A 145 8.43 -7.88 0.72
N GLY A 146 9.32 -8.65 0.07
CA GLY A 146 9.26 -9.02 -1.35
C GLY A 146 9.39 -7.83 -2.30
N TYR A 147 9.66 -6.64 -1.80
CA TYR A 147 9.58 -5.39 -2.52
C TYR A 147 10.87 -4.57 -2.40
N GLY A 148 11.29 -3.95 -3.49
CA GLY A 148 12.47 -3.09 -3.46
C GLY A 148 12.22 -1.84 -2.61
N LEU A 149 13.17 -1.49 -1.73
CA LEU A 149 13.06 -0.33 -0.84
C LEU A 149 12.78 0.96 -1.61
N TRP A 150 13.47 1.21 -2.74
CA TRP A 150 13.21 2.40 -3.55
C TRP A 150 11.80 2.44 -4.13
N ASN A 151 11.28 1.30 -4.57
CA ASN A 151 9.90 1.22 -5.03
C ASN A 151 8.90 1.54 -3.91
N TYR A 152 9.23 1.19 -2.67
CA TYR A 152 8.44 1.57 -1.50
C TYR A 152 8.45 3.09 -1.29
N VAL A 153 9.60 3.76 -1.40
CA VAL A 153 9.70 5.23 -1.35
C VAL A 153 8.79 5.86 -2.41
N ILE A 154 8.92 5.43 -3.67
CA ILE A 154 8.08 5.92 -4.78
C ILE A 154 6.59 5.71 -4.49
N SER A 155 6.20 4.55 -3.97
CA SER A 155 4.81 4.25 -3.62
C SER A 155 4.27 5.22 -2.54
N LYS A 156 5.07 5.54 -1.52
CA LYS A 156 4.69 6.48 -0.46
C LYS A 156 4.56 7.91 -0.98
N ARG A 157 5.48 8.35 -1.83
CA ARG A 157 5.40 9.65 -2.51
C ARG A 157 4.12 9.77 -3.36
N LEU A 158 3.77 8.71 -4.10
CA LEU A 158 2.54 8.69 -4.91
C LEU A 158 1.28 8.79 -4.05
N VAL A 159 1.22 8.09 -2.91
CA VAL A 159 0.10 8.21 -1.97
C VAL A 159 0.01 9.61 -1.39
N TYR A 160 1.14 10.22 -1.06
CA TYR A 160 1.15 11.59 -0.55
C TYR A 160 0.72 12.60 -1.61
N SER A 161 1.20 12.45 -2.85
CA SER A 161 0.75 13.30 -3.97
C SER A 161 -0.74 13.17 -4.26
N GLN A 162 -1.30 11.97 -4.10
CA GLN A 162 -2.74 11.74 -4.19
C GLN A 162 -3.51 12.58 -3.17
N LYS A 163 -3.04 12.60 -1.92
CA LYS A 163 -3.62 13.42 -0.85
C LYS A 163 -3.60 14.90 -1.23
N LEU A 164 -2.44 15.42 -1.66
CA LEU A 164 -2.29 16.82 -2.08
C LEU A 164 -3.26 17.20 -3.21
N LEU A 165 -3.42 16.32 -4.22
CA LEU A 165 -4.35 16.55 -5.33
C LEU A 165 -5.81 16.63 -4.87
N VAL A 166 -6.21 15.80 -3.90
CA VAL A 166 -7.55 15.82 -3.31
C VAL A 166 -7.77 17.09 -2.48
N GLU A 167 -6.72 17.57 -1.81
CA GLU A 167 -6.72 18.84 -1.05
C GLU A 167 -6.66 20.09 -1.94
N GLY A 168 -6.60 19.91 -3.28
CA GLY A 168 -6.69 21.00 -4.25
C GLY A 168 -5.34 21.52 -4.76
N ALA A 169 -4.23 20.87 -4.43
CA ALA A 169 -2.93 21.23 -5.00
C ALA A 169 -2.90 21.03 -6.52
N SER A 170 -2.17 21.86 -7.21
CA SER A 170 -1.89 21.67 -8.63
C SER A 170 -1.04 20.39 -8.85
N VAL A 171 -1.07 19.85 -10.07
CA VAL A 171 -0.27 18.66 -10.42
C VAL A 171 1.23 18.91 -10.22
N THR A 172 1.68 20.12 -10.45
CA THR A 172 3.07 20.54 -10.26
C THR A 172 3.44 20.58 -8.78
N GLU A 173 2.63 21.19 -7.95
CA GLU A 173 2.82 21.21 -6.49
C GLU A 173 2.81 19.79 -5.93
N ALA A 174 1.79 18.99 -6.27
CA ALA A 174 1.68 17.60 -5.83
C ALA A 174 2.92 16.75 -6.22
N CYS A 175 3.52 17.00 -7.39
CA CYS A 175 4.76 16.36 -7.82
C CYS A 175 5.91 16.70 -6.89
N TYR A 176 6.22 18.00 -6.76
CA TYR A 176 7.44 18.42 -6.06
C TYR A 176 7.31 18.31 -4.54
N GLU A 177 6.17 18.64 -3.96
CA GLU A 177 5.94 18.52 -2.51
C GLU A 177 5.91 17.05 -2.04
N SER A 178 5.57 16.12 -2.93
CA SER A 178 5.68 14.70 -2.61
C SER A 178 7.09 14.12 -2.78
N GLY A 179 8.07 14.95 -3.14
CA GLY A 179 9.47 14.57 -3.21
C GLY A 179 9.91 14.01 -4.57
N PHE A 180 9.07 14.08 -5.61
CA PHE A 180 9.52 13.77 -6.98
C PHE A 180 10.35 14.93 -7.53
N LYS A 181 11.47 14.60 -8.19
CA LYS A 181 12.32 15.57 -8.88
C LYS A 181 12.06 15.64 -10.39
N ASP A 182 11.54 14.56 -10.96
CA ASP A 182 11.23 14.43 -12.38
C ASP A 182 9.72 14.35 -12.58
N TYR A 183 9.19 15.39 -13.19
CA TYR A 183 7.76 15.53 -13.48
C TYR A 183 7.25 14.43 -14.43
N ALA A 184 8.04 14.05 -15.45
CA ALA A 184 7.65 13.01 -16.40
C ALA A 184 7.59 11.64 -15.72
N HIS A 185 8.58 11.34 -14.88
CA HIS A 185 8.60 10.13 -14.05
C HIS A 185 7.42 10.10 -13.08
N PHE A 186 7.09 11.23 -12.45
CA PHE A 186 5.91 11.34 -11.59
C PHE A 186 4.62 11.00 -12.34
N ILE A 187 4.34 11.66 -13.48
CA ILE A 187 3.13 11.43 -14.27
C ILE A 187 3.01 9.96 -14.68
N LYS A 188 4.10 9.37 -15.18
CA LYS A 188 4.14 7.96 -15.59
C LYS A 188 3.87 7.01 -14.42
N SER A 189 4.52 7.24 -13.29
CA SER A 189 4.38 6.41 -12.09
C SER A 189 2.99 6.54 -11.48
N PHE A 190 2.44 7.76 -11.41
CA PHE A 190 1.10 8.02 -10.92
C PHE A 190 0.04 7.33 -11.79
N THR A 191 0.12 7.53 -13.12
CA THR A 191 -0.84 6.92 -14.06
C THR A 191 -0.77 5.39 -14.02
N LYS A 192 0.43 4.81 -13.92
CA LYS A 192 0.60 3.37 -13.76
C LYS A 192 -0.03 2.85 -12.47
N THR A 193 0.11 3.60 -11.37
CA THR A 193 -0.36 3.17 -10.04
C THR A 193 -1.88 3.37 -9.87
N PHE A 194 -2.40 4.52 -10.30
CA PHE A 194 -3.81 4.88 -10.10
C PHE A 194 -4.67 4.71 -11.36
N GLY A 195 -4.04 4.44 -12.53
CA GLY A 195 -4.67 4.18 -13.82
C GLY A 195 -5.38 5.36 -14.45
N CYS A 196 -5.19 6.58 -13.92
CA CYS A 196 -5.60 7.84 -14.50
C CYS A 196 -4.52 8.89 -14.24
N SER A 197 -4.52 9.96 -15.06
CA SER A 197 -3.54 11.03 -14.85
C SER A 197 -3.79 11.80 -13.55
N PRO A 198 -2.76 12.41 -12.94
CA PRO A 198 -2.93 13.26 -11.75
C PRO A 198 -3.99 14.36 -11.95
N LYS A 199 -4.02 14.96 -13.15
CA LYS A 199 -5.00 16.00 -13.51
C LYS A 199 -6.46 15.49 -13.50
N GLN A 200 -6.67 14.27 -13.98
CA GLN A 200 -7.99 13.62 -13.93
C GLN A 200 -8.35 13.24 -12.50
N TYR A 201 -7.37 12.80 -11.71
CA TYR A 201 -7.56 12.40 -10.32
C TYR A 201 -8.04 13.57 -9.46
N GLY A 202 -7.39 14.73 -9.54
CA GLY A 202 -7.76 15.93 -8.76
C GLY A 202 -9.08 16.59 -9.19
N LYS A 203 -9.64 16.22 -10.36
CA LYS A 203 -10.94 16.74 -10.84
C LYS A 203 -12.13 15.85 -10.46
N ASN A 204 -11.87 14.59 -10.18
CA ASN A 204 -12.92 13.65 -9.77
C ASN A 204 -13.24 13.89 -8.29
N ASP A 205 -14.48 14.24 -8.01
CA ASP A 205 -15.00 14.34 -6.66
C ASP A 205 -14.55 13.14 -5.82
N ALA A 206 -14.03 13.41 -4.63
CA ALA A 206 -13.38 12.44 -3.74
C ALA A 206 -14.31 11.31 -3.23
N SER A 207 -15.50 11.17 -3.80
CA SER A 207 -16.53 10.21 -3.42
C SER A 207 -16.36 8.82 -4.07
N ILE A 208 -15.39 8.62 -4.97
CA ILE A 208 -15.18 7.32 -5.59
C ILE A 208 -13.95 6.65 -4.97
N TYR A 209 -14.17 5.71 -4.07
CA TYR A 209 -13.16 4.81 -3.54
C TYR A 209 -12.50 4.01 -4.68
N THR A 210 -11.40 4.54 -5.22
CA THR A 210 -10.69 3.86 -6.31
C THR A 210 -9.66 2.92 -5.71
N VAL A 211 -10.09 1.72 -5.34
CA VAL A 211 -9.17 0.60 -5.17
C VAL A 211 -8.85 0.07 -6.56
N LYS A 212 -7.74 0.50 -7.13
CA LYS A 212 -7.19 -0.15 -8.31
C LYS A 212 -6.26 -1.27 -7.88
N LEU A 213 -6.74 -2.47 -8.06
CA LEU A 213 -5.96 -3.69 -7.98
C LEU A 213 -5.13 -3.77 -9.26
N ASN A 214 -3.85 -3.42 -9.17
CA ASN A 214 -2.90 -3.74 -10.21
C ASN A 214 -2.58 -5.24 -10.10
N ALA A 215 -3.47 -6.08 -10.64
CA ALA A 215 -3.04 -7.38 -11.11
C ALA A 215 -2.14 -7.14 -12.34
N ALA A 216 -1.02 -7.81 -12.44
CA ALA A 216 -0.28 -7.94 -13.67
C ALA A 216 -1.13 -8.78 -14.66
N ASP A 217 -2.21 -8.19 -15.18
CA ASP A 217 -3.00 -8.74 -16.26
C ASP A 217 -2.36 -8.33 -17.59
N ALA A 218 -1.29 -8.99 -17.97
CA ALA A 218 -0.73 -8.89 -19.31
C ALA A 218 0.04 -10.15 -19.73
N ALA A 219 -0.39 -11.34 -19.33
CA ALA A 219 0.24 -12.57 -19.79
C ALA A 219 -0.69 -13.80 -19.92
N ILE A 220 -2.01 -13.61 -20.05
CA ILE A 220 -2.89 -14.71 -20.43
C ILE A 220 -3.78 -14.22 -21.58
N ASP A 221 -3.16 -13.97 -22.72
CA ASP A 221 -3.86 -13.95 -24.02
C ASP A 221 -2.83 -14.06 -25.18
N ARG A 222 -2.05 -15.12 -25.16
CA ARG A 222 -1.32 -15.63 -26.32
C ARG A 222 -1.27 -17.14 -26.19
N ASP A 223 -2.33 -17.78 -26.61
CA ASP A 223 -2.35 -19.03 -27.34
C ASP A 223 -3.81 -19.46 -27.54
N SER A 224 -4.38 -19.01 -28.62
CA SER A 224 -5.48 -19.65 -29.36
C SER A 224 -5.30 -19.34 -30.83
#